data_a45e3b1ee2d31ff2546c7d0d3ae414ea
#
_entry.id   a45e3b1ee2d31ff2546c7d0d3ae414ea
#
_cell.length_a   1.000
_cell.length_b   1.000
_cell.length_c   1.000
_cell.angle_alpha   90.00
_cell.angle_beta   90.00
_cell.angle_gamma   90.00
#
_symmetry.space_group_name_H-M   'P 1'
#
loop_
_entity.id
_entity.type
_entity.pdbx_description
1 polymer ?
#
loop_
_entity_poly.entity_id
_entity_poly.type
_entity_poly.pdbx_seq_one_letter_code
_entity_poly.pdbx_strand_id
1 'polypeptide(L)'
;MTTRIYTLLLLVGLISVTSCEDFLEIKPKDSLSTTDDVIVNKATAESALGGLYSGLADAGYYGTSFQSIGYLSGDNIQWTGSQSQVQEFINHKVNADNATISAAWNAIYRTVNRANNLIAALPGITDATLTDAQRNQYSGEAYFVRSLAYFDLARTWGGVPLVTSPTTVAGENANIPKSTVEQVYAHVKSDLDLAESLLAETTDRYRPTRRTAWALKARYYLYQQDYVQAEAYASKVIALTNYKLVKPFNSFFASNARGTDESVFEIFYNGTTEVNNHRNQWQPQTNGGTRQWAPNDILVGLLNNTAIGGTRSTLVAKDNQNRWYGNLYYRTPASDPSYIIRVAELYLIRAEARARQDKLEDALADLNAVRSRADVVDSNAATQTDILLAIENERRVEFALEPHRWFDLVRTGRADEVLNITESFRLVLPIPADQILIDGDVVKQNDGY
;
A
#
# COMPACT_ATOMS: atom_id res chain seq x y z
N MET A 1 14.99 -35.20 -72.73
CA MET A 1 14.10 -35.37 -71.53
C MET A 1 14.61 -34.65 -70.27
N THR A 2 15.91 -34.57 -70.13
CA THR A 2 16.57 -33.93 -68.96
C THR A 2 16.33 -32.41 -68.79
N THR A 3 16.34 -31.66 -69.93
CA THR A 3 16.19 -30.19 -69.93
C THR A 3 14.78 -29.71 -69.42
N ARG A 4 13.73 -30.49 -69.64
CA ARG A 4 12.37 -30.17 -69.24
C ARG A 4 12.14 -30.37 -67.74
N ILE A 5 12.91 -31.27 -67.10
CA ILE A 5 12.84 -31.53 -65.68
C ILE A 5 13.49 -30.38 -64.87
N TYR A 6 14.61 -29.84 -65.37
CA TYR A 6 15.26 -28.69 -64.69
C TYR A 6 14.45 -27.40 -64.85
N THR A 7 13.69 -27.18 -65.90
CA THR A 7 12.80 -26.04 -66.07
C THR A 7 11.58 -26.15 -65.16
N LEU A 8 11.06 -27.35 -64.89
CA LEU A 8 9.95 -27.59 -63.95
C LEU A 8 10.40 -27.42 -62.55
N LEU A 9 11.59 -27.87 -62.14
CA LEU A 9 12.20 -27.67 -60.83
C LEU A 9 12.51 -26.20 -60.54
N LEU A 10 12.92 -25.42 -61.55
CA LEU A 10 13.16 -23.98 -61.40
C LEU A 10 11.84 -23.20 -61.22
N LEU A 11 10.75 -23.63 -61.90
CA LEU A 11 9.43 -22.99 -61.79
C LEU A 11 8.76 -23.28 -60.43
N VAL A 12 8.97 -24.48 -59.85
CA VAL A 12 8.47 -24.85 -58.54
C VAL A 12 9.25 -24.11 -57.41
N GLY A 13 10.56 -23.86 -57.63
CA GLY A 13 11.40 -23.10 -56.71
C GLY A 13 11.05 -21.60 -56.63
N LEU A 14 10.46 -21.01 -57.70
CA LEU A 14 10.07 -19.60 -57.69
C LEU A 14 8.71 -19.32 -57.02
N ILE A 15 7.86 -20.35 -56.79
CA ILE A 15 6.54 -20.19 -56.18
C ILE A 15 6.63 -20.28 -54.66
N SER A 16 7.76 -20.71 -54.08
CA SER A 16 7.94 -20.88 -52.63
C SER A 16 8.43 -19.64 -51.90
N VAL A 17 8.58 -18.48 -52.51
CA VAL A 17 9.03 -17.23 -51.88
C VAL A 17 7.95 -16.14 -51.74
N THR A 18 6.68 -16.48 -51.96
CA THR A 18 5.61 -15.60 -51.48
C THR A 18 5.36 -15.93 -50.01
N SER A 19 6.28 -15.51 -49.17
CA SER A 19 6.05 -15.42 -47.72
C SER A 19 4.93 -14.41 -47.49
N CYS A 20 3.81 -14.86 -46.98
CA CYS A 20 2.79 -13.95 -46.46
C CYS A 20 3.42 -13.20 -45.27
N GLU A 21 3.84 -11.97 -45.49
CA GLU A 21 4.27 -11.05 -44.43
C GLU A 21 3.16 -10.84 -43.41
N ASP A 22 1.87 -10.91 -43.80
CA ASP A 22 0.70 -10.82 -42.91
C ASP A 22 0.53 -11.99 -41.93
N PHE A 23 1.23 -13.13 -42.09
CA PHE A 23 1.13 -14.26 -41.18
C PHE A 23 2.06 -14.11 -39.94
N LEU A 24 3.06 -13.23 -40.02
CA LEU A 24 3.98 -12.92 -38.93
C LEU A 24 3.59 -11.65 -38.17
N GLU A 25 2.68 -10.85 -38.71
CA GLU A 25 2.00 -9.80 -37.91
C GLU A 25 0.84 -10.41 -37.11
N ILE A 26 1.16 -11.24 -36.14
CA ILE A 26 0.26 -11.50 -35.04
C ILE A 26 0.17 -10.16 -34.29
N LYS A 27 -0.82 -9.35 -34.64
CA LYS A 27 -1.26 -8.28 -33.71
C LYS A 27 -1.72 -9.01 -32.48
N PRO A 28 -0.99 -8.92 -31.35
CA PRO A 28 -1.41 -9.60 -30.15
C PRO A 28 -2.76 -8.99 -29.79
N LYS A 29 -3.85 -9.75 -29.90
CA LYS A 29 -5.18 -9.32 -29.46
C LYS A 29 -5.22 -8.99 -27.97
N ASP A 30 -4.17 -9.34 -27.24
CA ASP A 30 -4.02 -9.14 -25.81
C ASP A 30 -2.80 -8.27 -25.42
N SER A 31 -1.96 -7.80 -26.35
CA SER A 31 -1.02 -6.72 -26.05
C SER A 31 -1.76 -5.41 -26.27
N LEU A 32 -1.96 -4.70 -25.22
CA LEU A 32 -2.48 -3.35 -25.19
C LEU A 32 -1.66 -2.49 -26.16
N SER A 33 -2.22 -2.22 -27.35
CA SER A 33 -1.79 -1.15 -28.22
C SER A 33 -1.81 0.15 -27.41
N THR A 34 -1.15 1.18 -27.87
CA THR A 34 -0.93 2.45 -27.18
C THR A 34 -2.15 2.93 -26.38
N THR A 35 -1.92 3.64 -25.29
CA THR A 35 -2.95 4.20 -24.38
C THR A 35 -4.13 4.86 -25.13
N ASP A 36 -3.84 5.47 -26.27
CA ASP A 36 -4.82 6.19 -27.12
C ASP A 36 -5.86 5.27 -27.76
N ASP A 37 -5.56 3.98 -27.92
CA ASP A 37 -6.46 2.99 -28.55
C ASP A 37 -7.28 2.18 -27.52
N VAL A 38 -6.95 2.25 -26.22
CA VAL A 38 -7.53 1.38 -25.21
C VAL A 38 -8.56 2.08 -24.32
N ILE A 39 -8.26 3.32 -23.88
CA ILE A 39 -9.14 4.09 -22.99
C ILE A 39 -9.77 5.23 -23.80
N VAL A 40 -10.84 4.92 -24.55
CA VAL A 40 -11.41 5.81 -25.56
C VAL A 40 -12.84 6.25 -25.25
N ASN A 41 -13.50 5.64 -24.28
CA ASN A 41 -14.86 5.94 -23.88
C ASN A 41 -15.10 5.66 -22.41
N LYS A 42 -16.30 5.95 -21.90
CA LYS A 42 -16.67 5.74 -20.50
C LYS A 42 -16.48 4.29 -20.06
N ALA A 43 -16.93 3.32 -20.84
CA ALA A 43 -16.85 1.90 -20.47
C ALA A 43 -15.39 1.42 -20.33
N THR A 44 -14.52 1.83 -21.26
CA THR A 44 -13.09 1.50 -21.20
C THR A 44 -12.37 2.25 -20.07
N ALA A 45 -12.78 3.48 -19.76
CA ALA A 45 -12.26 4.23 -18.60
C ALA A 45 -12.67 3.55 -17.27
N GLU A 46 -13.90 3.08 -17.14
CA GLU A 46 -14.38 2.33 -15.96
C GLU A 46 -13.65 0.98 -15.82
N SER A 47 -13.39 0.29 -16.92
CA SER A 47 -12.58 -0.94 -16.93
C SER A 47 -11.15 -0.68 -16.49
N ALA A 48 -10.51 0.37 -17.00
CA ALA A 48 -9.16 0.77 -16.60
C ALA A 48 -9.10 1.18 -15.12
N LEU A 49 -10.14 1.83 -14.61
CA LEU A 49 -10.28 2.16 -13.20
C LEU A 49 -10.40 0.89 -12.34
N GLY A 50 -11.17 -0.12 -12.77
CA GLY A 50 -11.18 -1.44 -12.17
C GLY A 50 -9.78 -2.07 -12.11
N GLY A 51 -9.03 -1.97 -13.23
CA GLY A 51 -7.63 -2.38 -13.30
C GLY A 51 -6.71 -1.64 -12.32
N LEU A 52 -6.97 -0.35 -12.06
CA LEU A 52 -6.21 0.43 -11.07
C LEU A 52 -6.42 -0.12 -9.64
N TYR A 53 -7.66 -0.45 -9.25
CA TYR A 53 -7.96 -1.05 -7.95
C TYR A 53 -7.42 -2.47 -7.83
N SER A 54 -7.46 -3.27 -8.89
CA SER A 54 -6.79 -4.57 -8.93
C SER A 54 -5.28 -4.43 -8.73
N GLY A 55 -4.68 -3.31 -9.15
CA GLY A 55 -3.28 -2.98 -8.86
C GLY A 55 -3.01 -2.78 -7.36
N LEU A 56 -3.89 -2.07 -6.65
CA LEU A 56 -3.80 -1.95 -5.19
C LEU A 56 -4.00 -3.29 -4.48
N ALA A 57 -4.92 -4.13 -4.99
CA ALA A 57 -5.21 -5.45 -4.44
C ALA A 57 -4.17 -6.52 -4.79
N ASP A 58 -3.20 -6.24 -5.67
CA ASP A 58 -2.14 -7.17 -6.10
C ASP A 58 -1.41 -7.77 -4.89
N ALA A 59 -1.10 -9.07 -4.97
CA ALA A 59 -0.36 -9.79 -3.93
C ALA A 59 1.00 -9.15 -3.62
N GLY A 60 1.64 -8.52 -4.60
CA GLY A 60 2.88 -7.76 -4.40
C GLY A 60 2.67 -6.45 -3.66
N TYR A 61 1.47 -5.86 -3.73
CA TYR A 61 1.20 -4.58 -3.08
C TYR A 61 0.42 -4.79 -1.76
N TYR A 62 -0.81 -4.29 -1.65
CA TYR A 62 -1.58 -4.40 -0.39
C TYR A 62 -2.16 -5.80 -0.15
N GLY A 63 -2.13 -6.69 -1.16
CA GLY A 63 -2.55 -8.08 -0.99
C GLY A 63 -1.64 -8.90 -0.08
N THR A 64 -0.32 -8.62 -0.03
CA THR A 64 0.61 -9.30 0.88
C THR A 64 1.96 -8.61 1.03
N SER A 65 2.79 -8.52 -0.05
CA SER A 65 4.25 -8.30 0.07
C SER A 65 4.58 -6.95 0.68
N PHE A 66 4.02 -5.86 0.18
CA PHE A 66 4.29 -4.53 0.70
C PHE A 66 3.87 -4.38 2.16
N GLN A 67 2.68 -4.88 2.54
CA GLN A 67 2.22 -4.81 3.92
C GLN A 67 3.12 -5.64 4.85
N SER A 68 3.63 -6.80 4.37
CA SER A 68 4.52 -7.65 5.17
C SER A 68 5.81 -6.93 5.59
N ILE A 69 6.35 -6.04 4.74
CA ILE A 69 7.49 -5.19 5.09
C ILE A 69 7.18 -4.38 6.35
N GLY A 70 6.02 -3.74 6.41
CA GLY A 70 5.64 -2.82 7.49
C GLY A 70 5.49 -3.46 8.86
N TYR A 71 5.10 -4.74 8.95
CA TYR A 71 4.96 -5.42 10.24
C TYR A 71 6.05 -6.45 10.53
N LEU A 72 6.65 -7.12 9.54
CA LEU A 72 7.77 -8.04 9.77
C LEU A 72 9.06 -7.31 10.17
N SER A 73 9.29 -6.10 9.66
CA SER A 73 10.41 -5.27 10.08
C SER A 73 10.19 -4.57 11.43
N GLY A 74 9.02 -4.72 12.04
CA GLY A 74 8.75 -4.23 13.39
C GLY A 74 9.14 -5.22 14.49
N ASP A 75 8.78 -4.90 15.74
CA ASP A 75 9.05 -5.70 16.93
C ASP A 75 7.83 -6.46 17.49
N ASN A 76 6.80 -6.65 16.67
CA ASN A 76 5.54 -7.27 17.06
C ASN A 76 5.39 -8.72 16.58
N ILE A 77 6.06 -9.09 15.48
CA ILE A 77 5.78 -10.32 14.74
C ILE A 77 7.01 -11.21 14.74
N GLN A 78 6.79 -12.52 14.82
CA GLN A 78 7.80 -13.54 14.64
C GLN A 78 7.51 -14.35 13.37
N TRP A 79 8.58 -14.79 12.72
CA TRP A 79 8.53 -15.73 11.62
C TRP A 79 8.57 -17.18 12.16
N THR A 80 7.61 -17.99 11.77
CA THR A 80 7.53 -19.41 12.19
C THR A 80 7.70 -20.38 11.01
N GLY A 81 8.04 -19.86 9.84
CA GLY A 81 8.35 -20.63 8.64
C GLY A 81 9.85 -20.94 8.50
N SER A 82 10.25 -21.38 7.31
CA SER A 82 11.62 -21.77 6.99
C SER A 82 12.31 -20.95 5.90
N GLN A 83 11.62 -19.96 5.32
CA GLN A 83 12.17 -19.14 4.22
C GLN A 83 13.12 -18.08 4.77
N SER A 84 14.39 -18.14 4.37
CA SER A 84 15.44 -17.22 4.83
C SER A 84 15.14 -15.76 4.48
N GLN A 85 14.58 -15.49 3.32
CA GLN A 85 14.24 -14.14 2.86
C GLN A 85 13.21 -13.41 3.74
N VAL A 86 12.29 -14.14 4.40
CA VAL A 86 11.38 -13.54 5.38
C VAL A 86 12.12 -13.21 6.67
N GLN A 87 13.06 -14.06 7.08
CA GLN A 87 13.91 -13.82 8.26
C GLN A 87 14.79 -12.58 8.10
N GLU A 88 15.11 -12.17 6.87
CA GLU A 88 15.87 -10.94 6.59
C GLU A 88 15.18 -9.69 7.12
N PHE A 89 13.85 -9.60 7.01
CA PHE A 89 13.07 -8.47 7.58
C PHE A 89 13.13 -8.47 9.10
N ILE A 90 12.95 -9.63 9.73
CA ILE A 90 13.03 -9.79 11.19
C ILE A 90 14.41 -9.40 11.72
N ASN A 91 15.46 -9.74 10.98
CA ASN A 91 16.85 -9.46 11.35
C ASN A 91 17.34 -8.08 10.87
N HIS A 92 16.51 -7.31 10.16
CA HIS A 92 16.86 -6.02 9.54
C HIS A 92 18.10 -6.12 8.62
N LYS A 93 18.20 -7.21 7.85
CA LYS A 93 19.32 -7.49 6.93
C LYS A 93 18.78 -7.93 5.56
N VAL A 94 17.88 -7.10 5.03
CA VAL A 94 17.24 -7.35 3.74
C VAL A 94 18.28 -7.16 2.63
N ASN A 95 18.41 -8.16 1.75
CA ASN A 95 19.29 -8.11 0.59
C ASN A 95 18.55 -7.66 -0.67
N ALA A 96 19.29 -7.14 -1.64
CA ALA A 96 18.70 -6.63 -2.88
C ALA A 96 18.02 -7.71 -3.75
N ASP A 97 18.38 -8.98 -3.59
CA ASP A 97 17.79 -10.14 -4.27
C ASP A 97 16.57 -10.74 -3.54
N ASN A 98 16.11 -10.10 -2.47
CA ASN A 98 14.93 -10.54 -1.73
C ASN A 98 13.67 -10.46 -2.61
N ALA A 99 13.02 -11.60 -2.84
CA ALA A 99 11.86 -11.70 -3.73
C ALA A 99 10.65 -10.85 -3.25
N THR A 100 10.51 -10.62 -1.94
CA THR A 100 9.41 -9.80 -1.40
C THR A 100 9.55 -8.34 -1.80
N ILE A 101 10.77 -7.77 -1.74
CA ILE A 101 10.98 -6.38 -2.17
C ILE A 101 10.84 -6.22 -3.68
N SER A 102 11.30 -7.20 -4.48
CA SER A 102 11.09 -7.19 -5.94
C SER A 102 9.61 -7.27 -6.29
N ALA A 103 8.85 -8.14 -5.62
CA ALA A 103 7.40 -8.26 -5.83
C ALA A 103 6.67 -6.95 -5.48
N ALA A 104 7.02 -6.33 -4.34
CA ALA A 104 6.41 -5.06 -3.92
C ALA A 104 6.75 -3.92 -4.88
N TRP A 105 8.02 -3.74 -5.22
CA TRP A 105 8.48 -2.74 -6.19
C TRP A 105 7.72 -2.84 -7.52
N ASN A 106 7.74 -4.02 -8.12
CA ASN A 106 7.11 -4.26 -9.41
C ASN A 106 5.59 -4.03 -9.38
N ALA A 107 4.90 -4.45 -8.31
CA ALA A 107 3.46 -4.26 -8.18
C ALA A 107 3.10 -2.78 -8.00
N ILE A 108 3.89 -2.03 -7.22
CA ILE A 108 3.69 -0.60 -7.02
C ILE A 108 3.90 0.16 -8.33
N TYR A 109 4.98 -0.10 -9.09
CA TYR A 109 5.22 0.56 -10.37
C TYR A 109 4.20 0.18 -11.45
N ARG A 110 3.70 -1.08 -11.48
CA ARG A 110 2.55 -1.43 -12.33
C ARG A 110 1.31 -0.61 -11.99
N THR A 111 1.07 -0.36 -10.70
CA THR A 111 -0.05 0.46 -10.23
C THR A 111 0.14 1.93 -10.63
N VAL A 112 1.37 2.46 -10.53
CA VAL A 112 1.73 3.80 -11.03
C VAL A 112 1.45 3.89 -12.52
N ASN A 113 1.87 2.90 -13.33
CA ASN A 113 1.62 2.92 -14.77
C ASN A 113 0.12 2.89 -15.11
N ARG A 114 -0.69 2.11 -14.39
CA ARG A 114 -2.16 2.11 -14.56
C ARG A 114 -2.76 3.48 -14.25
N ALA A 115 -2.28 4.15 -13.21
CA ALA A 115 -2.69 5.52 -12.91
C ALA A 115 -2.27 6.51 -13.99
N ASN A 116 -1.03 6.41 -14.49
CA ASN A 116 -0.53 7.25 -15.59
C ASN A 116 -1.38 7.11 -16.85
N ASN A 117 -1.77 5.88 -17.21
CA ASN A 117 -2.64 5.63 -18.36
C ASN A 117 -4.00 6.34 -18.23
N LEU A 118 -4.63 6.26 -17.07
CA LEU A 118 -5.90 6.96 -16.81
C LEU A 118 -5.73 8.48 -16.87
N ILE A 119 -4.70 9.03 -16.20
CA ILE A 119 -4.42 10.45 -16.16
C ILE A 119 -4.19 11.02 -17.57
N ALA A 120 -3.47 10.28 -18.42
CA ALA A 120 -3.17 10.70 -19.78
C ALA A 120 -4.41 10.62 -20.70
N ALA A 121 -5.19 9.54 -20.61
CA ALA A 121 -6.28 9.27 -21.54
C ALA A 121 -7.56 10.07 -21.24
N LEU A 122 -7.93 10.22 -19.94
CA LEU A 122 -9.21 10.81 -19.55
C LEU A 122 -9.52 12.20 -20.16
N PRO A 123 -8.54 13.14 -20.29
CA PRO A 123 -8.83 14.45 -20.88
C PRO A 123 -9.22 14.37 -22.38
N GLY A 124 -8.74 13.37 -23.13
CA GLY A 124 -8.97 13.21 -24.57
C GLY A 124 -10.26 12.48 -24.93
N ILE A 125 -10.97 11.88 -23.97
CA ILE A 125 -12.19 11.11 -24.24
C ILE A 125 -13.32 12.05 -24.66
N THR A 126 -13.90 11.84 -25.85
CA THR A 126 -14.98 12.65 -26.41
C THR A 126 -16.37 12.04 -26.22
N ASP A 127 -16.49 10.88 -25.55
CA ASP A 127 -17.74 10.19 -25.26
C ASP A 127 -18.67 11.07 -24.40
N ALA A 128 -19.81 11.48 -24.96
CA ALA A 128 -20.79 12.34 -24.32
C ALA A 128 -21.46 11.68 -23.07
N THR A 129 -21.35 10.36 -22.92
CA THR A 129 -21.86 9.66 -21.73
C THR A 129 -20.93 9.76 -20.53
N LEU A 130 -19.66 10.14 -20.73
CA LEU A 130 -18.70 10.46 -19.66
C LEU A 130 -18.86 11.93 -19.27
N THR A 131 -19.61 12.18 -18.22
CA THR A 131 -19.80 13.55 -17.72
C THR A 131 -18.51 14.15 -17.16
N ASP A 132 -18.40 15.48 -17.10
CA ASP A 132 -17.24 16.17 -16.51
C ASP A 132 -17.05 15.80 -15.03
N ALA A 133 -18.14 15.62 -14.28
CA ALA A 133 -18.07 15.17 -12.89
C ALA A 133 -17.46 13.76 -12.76
N GLN A 134 -17.83 12.85 -13.65
CA GLN A 134 -17.23 11.50 -13.69
C GLN A 134 -15.78 11.54 -14.13
N ARG A 135 -15.46 12.35 -15.14
CA ARG A 135 -14.07 12.55 -15.60
C ARG A 135 -13.19 13.07 -14.47
N ASN A 136 -13.66 14.09 -13.75
CA ASN A 136 -12.97 14.65 -12.60
C ASN A 136 -12.79 13.60 -11.49
N GLN A 137 -13.86 12.84 -11.18
CA GLN A 137 -13.80 11.77 -10.18
C GLN A 137 -12.75 10.72 -10.57
N TYR A 138 -12.76 10.20 -11.81
CA TYR A 138 -11.81 9.17 -12.27
C TYR A 138 -10.37 9.69 -12.30
N SER A 139 -10.15 10.92 -12.74
CA SER A 139 -8.83 11.57 -12.69
C SER A 139 -8.37 11.74 -11.26
N GLY A 140 -9.23 12.19 -10.35
CA GLY A 140 -8.93 12.35 -8.93
C GLY A 140 -8.56 11.03 -8.25
N GLU A 141 -9.25 9.93 -8.60
CA GLU A 141 -8.92 8.59 -8.11
C GLU A 141 -7.55 8.13 -8.62
N ALA A 142 -7.23 8.37 -9.89
CA ALA A 142 -5.93 8.02 -10.45
C ALA A 142 -4.78 8.81 -9.79
N TYR A 143 -4.95 10.12 -9.58
CA TYR A 143 -3.99 10.94 -8.84
C TYR A 143 -3.84 10.48 -7.39
N PHE A 144 -4.92 10.16 -6.71
CA PHE A 144 -4.88 9.63 -5.34
C PHE A 144 -4.09 8.31 -5.27
N VAL A 145 -4.35 7.37 -6.15
CA VAL A 145 -3.67 6.06 -6.14
C VAL A 145 -2.20 6.24 -6.49
N ARG A 146 -1.85 7.11 -7.46
CA ARG A 146 -0.45 7.39 -7.80
C ARG A 146 0.28 8.06 -6.64
N SER A 147 -0.35 8.99 -5.94
CA SER A 147 0.23 9.62 -4.76
C SER A 147 0.46 8.62 -3.63
N LEU A 148 -0.49 7.71 -3.36
CA LEU A 148 -0.32 6.63 -2.38
C LEU A 148 0.84 5.71 -2.76
N ALA A 149 0.94 5.34 -4.03
CA ALA A 149 2.00 4.48 -4.54
C ALA A 149 3.39 5.13 -4.36
N TYR A 150 3.56 6.39 -4.72
CA TYR A 150 4.82 7.11 -4.52
C TYR A 150 5.12 7.40 -3.05
N PHE A 151 4.11 7.63 -2.23
CA PHE A 151 4.29 7.74 -0.78
C PHE A 151 4.84 6.44 -0.20
N ASP A 152 4.30 5.29 -0.63
CA ASP A 152 4.76 3.97 -0.18
C ASP A 152 6.18 3.66 -0.68
N LEU A 153 6.50 4.02 -1.92
CA LEU A 153 7.85 3.90 -2.46
C LEU A 153 8.84 4.75 -1.66
N ALA A 154 8.52 6.02 -1.42
CA ALA A 154 9.41 6.96 -0.71
C ALA A 154 9.71 6.51 0.72
N ARG A 155 8.69 6.11 1.49
CA ARG A 155 8.89 5.66 2.88
C ARG A 155 9.58 4.31 3.01
N THR A 156 9.68 3.54 1.92
CA THR A 156 10.28 2.20 1.93
C THR A 156 11.69 2.20 1.35
N TRP A 157 11.92 2.88 0.23
CA TRP A 157 13.19 2.88 -0.52
C TRP A 157 13.88 4.24 -0.55
N GLY A 158 13.28 5.29 -0.01
CA GLY A 158 13.81 6.64 -0.10
C GLY A 158 13.61 7.24 -1.50
N GLY A 159 14.72 7.67 -2.14
CA GLY A 159 14.67 8.18 -3.50
C GLY A 159 14.42 7.07 -4.53
N VAL A 160 13.51 7.32 -5.49
CA VAL A 160 13.10 6.35 -6.52
C VAL A 160 12.87 7.05 -7.87
N PRO A 161 12.85 6.33 -9.01
CA PRO A 161 12.48 6.92 -10.29
C PRO A 161 11.05 7.47 -10.29
N LEU A 162 10.86 8.71 -10.73
CA LEU A 162 9.54 9.33 -10.91
C LEU A 162 9.06 9.13 -12.35
N VAL A 163 8.28 8.08 -12.58
CA VAL A 163 7.64 7.75 -13.85
C VAL A 163 6.25 8.37 -13.87
N THR A 164 6.05 9.50 -14.55
CA THR A 164 4.82 10.29 -14.54
C THR A 164 4.02 10.23 -15.83
N SER A 165 4.53 9.50 -16.84
CA SER A 165 3.87 9.23 -18.11
C SER A 165 3.59 7.73 -18.26
N PRO A 166 2.64 7.34 -19.12
CA PRO A 166 2.43 5.93 -19.47
C PRO A 166 3.70 5.26 -19.99
N THR A 167 3.90 3.99 -19.63
CA THR A 167 4.90 3.11 -20.25
C THR A 167 4.14 2.15 -21.16
N THR A 168 4.29 2.33 -22.48
CA THR A 168 3.54 1.58 -23.48
C THR A 168 4.38 0.50 -24.16
N VAL A 169 5.70 0.70 -24.20
CA VAL A 169 6.67 -0.25 -24.73
C VAL A 169 7.82 -0.48 -23.75
N ALA A 170 8.43 -1.66 -23.82
CA ALA A 170 9.57 -2.00 -22.99
C ALA A 170 10.73 -1.01 -23.23
N GLY A 171 11.36 -0.52 -22.16
CA GLY A 171 12.49 0.40 -22.21
C GLY A 171 12.14 1.88 -22.39
N GLU A 172 10.86 2.24 -22.58
CA GLU A 172 10.43 3.64 -22.80
C GLU A 172 10.87 4.58 -21.66
N ASN A 173 10.80 4.10 -20.42
CA ASN A 173 11.17 4.86 -19.22
C ASN A 173 12.46 4.33 -18.54
N ALA A 174 13.30 3.56 -19.25
CA ALA A 174 14.51 2.95 -18.70
C ALA A 174 15.60 3.97 -18.28
N ASN A 175 15.57 5.19 -18.80
CA ASN A 175 16.60 6.21 -18.54
C ASN A 175 16.17 7.23 -17.48
N ILE A 176 15.20 6.92 -16.63
CA ILE A 176 14.77 7.83 -15.55
C ILE A 176 15.60 7.57 -14.30
N PRO A 177 16.47 8.50 -13.87
CA PRO A 177 17.27 8.32 -12.66
C PRO A 177 16.40 8.37 -11.40
N LYS A 178 16.96 7.92 -10.28
CA LYS A 178 16.35 8.13 -8.97
C LYS A 178 16.20 9.63 -8.72
N SER A 179 15.00 10.04 -8.36
CA SER A 179 14.74 11.34 -7.74
C SER A 179 15.11 11.28 -6.26
N THR A 180 15.41 12.42 -5.66
CA THR A 180 15.61 12.46 -4.20
C THR A 180 14.29 12.18 -3.46
N VAL A 181 14.37 11.79 -2.20
CA VAL A 181 13.18 11.53 -1.39
C VAL A 181 12.30 12.79 -1.27
N GLU A 182 12.89 13.95 -1.20
CA GLU A 182 12.18 15.25 -1.16
C GLU A 182 11.42 15.51 -2.46
N GLN A 183 12.04 15.20 -3.62
CA GLN A 183 11.37 15.31 -4.93
C GLN A 183 10.19 14.35 -5.06
N VAL A 184 10.36 13.11 -4.56
CA VAL A 184 9.25 12.13 -4.54
C VAL A 184 8.11 12.63 -3.66
N TYR A 185 8.39 13.12 -2.45
CA TYR A 185 7.35 13.68 -1.58
C TYR A 185 6.71 14.95 -2.15
N ALA A 186 7.47 15.79 -2.85
CA ALA A 186 6.89 16.95 -3.56
C ALA A 186 5.90 16.53 -4.65
N HIS A 187 6.23 15.45 -5.39
CA HIS A 187 5.32 14.86 -6.37
C HIS A 187 4.07 14.27 -5.72
N VAL A 188 4.22 13.53 -4.61
CA VAL A 188 3.10 13.02 -3.81
C VAL A 188 2.15 14.13 -3.41
N LYS A 189 2.70 15.26 -2.93
CA LYS A 189 1.89 16.43 -2.56
C LYS A 189 1.12 17.00 -3.75
N SER A 190 1.79 17.16 -4.88
CA SER A 190 1.17 17.66 -6.11
C SER A 190 -0.01 16.79 -6.55
N ASP A 191 0.15 15.48 -6.56
CA ASP A 191 -0.92 14.54 -6.90
C ASP A 191 -2.05 14.55 -5.86
N LEU A 192 -1.74 14.69 -4.56
CA LEU A 192 -2.76 14.81 -3.51
C LEU A 192 -3.56 16.12 -3.63
N ASP A 193 -2.92 17.22 -4.04
CA ASP A 193 -3.60 18.49 -4.26
C ASP A 193 -4.57 18.41 -5.45
N LEU A 194 -4.15 17.73 -6.53
CA LEU A 194 -5.03 17.46 -7.68
C LEU A 194 -6.16 16.52 -7.29
N ALA A 195 -5.88 15.45 -6.56
CA ALA A 195 -6.90 14.53 -6.07
C ALA A 195 -7.94 15.26 -5.20
N GLU A 196 -7.51 16.07 -4.22
CA GLU A 196 -8.40 16.86 -3.37
C GLU A 196 -9.31 17.80 -4.18
N SER A 197 -8.78 18.42 -5.24
CA SER A 197 -9.54 19.36 -6.06
C SER A 197 -10.58 18.68 -6.95
N LEU A 198 -10.28 17.48 -7.47
CA LEU A 198 -11.09 16.77 -8.45
C LEU A 198 -12.13 15.83 -7.82
N LEU A 199 -11.81 15.23 -6.68
CA LEU A 199 -12.66 14.24 -6.02
C LEU A 199 -13.91 14.90 -5.41
N ALA A 200 -15.04 14.20 -5.50
CA ALA A 200 -16.26 14.60 -4.82
C ALA A 200 -16.15 14.46 -3.30
N GLU A 201 -16.78 15.36 -2.56
CA GLU A 201 -16.88 15.25 -1.11
C GLU A 201 -18.04 14.34 -0.72
N THR A 202 -17.81 13.05 -0.82
CA THR A 202 -18.78 11.99 -0.51
C THR A 202 -18.21 11.02 0.50
N THR A 203 -18.93 9.95 0.81
CA THR A 203 -18.45 8.82 1.61
C THR A 203 -18.44 7.59 0.75
N ASP A 204 -17.26 7.07 0.49
CA ASP A 204 -17.02 5.75 -0.06
C ASP A 204 -15.82 5.15 0.71
N ARG A 205 -15.88 3.86 1.03
CA ARG A 205 -14.81 3.20 1.78
C ARG A 205 -13.85 2.44 0.87
N TYR A 206 -14.27 2.22 -0.37
CA TYR A 206 -13.55 1.40 -1.34
C TYR A 206 -13.00 2.22 -2.51
N ARG A 207 -13.51 3.44 -2.70
CA ARG A 207 -13.04 4.36 -3.73
C ARG A 207 -12.63 5.69 -3.09
N PRO A 208 -11.52 6.30 -3.54
CA PRO A 208 -11.09 7.60 -3.04
C PRO A 208 -12.16 8.68 -3.22
N THR A 209 -12.34 9.45 -2.18
CA THR A 209 -13.14 10.66 -2.12
C THR A 209 -12.28 11.82 -1.66
N ARG A 210 -12.76 13.04 -1.71
CA ARG A 210 -12.03 14.20 -1.14
C ARG A 210 -11.67 13.96 0.33
N ARG A 211 -12.53 13.28 1.08
CA ARG A 211 -12.30 12.93 2.48
C ARG A 211 -11.16 11.93 2.65
N THR A 212 -11.04 10.99 1.73
CA THR A 212 -9.91 10.06 1.67
C THR A 212 -8.61 10.80 1.36
N ALA A 213 -8.65 11.79 0.44
CA ALA A 213 -7.49 12.64 0.14
C ALA A 213 -7.07 13.46 1.39
N TRP A 214 -8.01 14.00 2.17
CA TRP A 214 -7.70 14.67 3.43
C TRP A 214 -7.00 13.73 4.42
N ALA A 215 -7.48 12.51 4.55
CA ALA A 215 -6.88 11.53 5.45
C ALA A 215 -5.44 11.16 5.05
N LEU A 216 -5.18 10.96 3.76
CA LEU A 216 -3.82 10.69 3.27
C LEU A 216 -2.92 11.93 3.40
N LYS A 217 -3.45 13.16 3.20
CA LYS A 217 -2.71 14.40 3.49
C LYS A 217 -2.35 14.52 4.95
N ALA A 218 -3.22 14.13 5.90
CA ALA A 218 -2.88 14.12 7.31
C ALA A 218 -1.65 13.22 7.58
N ARG A 219 -1.63 11.99 7.02
CA ARG A 219 -0.47 11.10 7.10
C ARG A 219 0.76 11.68 6.42
N TYR A 220 0.62 12.22 5.21
CA TYR A 220 1.70 12.86 4.47
C TYR A 220 2.36 13.98 5.29
N TYR A 221 1.57 14.91 5.81
CA TYR A 221 2.11 16.03 6.59
C TYR A 221 2.74 15.59 7.92
N LEU A 222 2.25 14.51 8.54
CA LEU A 222 2.91 13.92 9.70
C LEU A 222 4.33 13.42 9.34
N TYR A 223 4.50 12.77 8.18
CA TYR A 223 5.81 12.33 7.69
C TYR A 223 6.73 13.50 7.32
N GLN A 224 6.14 14.59 6.83
CA GLN A 224 6.90 15.84 6.55
C GLN A 224 7.12 16.71 7.79
N GLN A 225 6.69 16.26 8.98
CA GLN A 225 6.77 17.02 10.24
C GLN A 225 6.07 18.39 10.19
N ASP A 226 5.17 18.60 9.24
CA ASP A 226 4.26 19.76 9.23
C ASP A 226 3.06 19.46 10.11
N TYR A 227 3.26 19.57 11.42
CA TYR A 227 2.28 19.22 12.43
C TYR A 227 1.02 20.09 12.38
N VAL A 228 1.14 21.34 11.90
CA VAL A 228 -0.01 22.24 11.73
C VAL A 228 -0.95 21.70 10.67
N GLN A 229 -0.43 21.30 9.51
CA GLN A 229 -1.23 20.72 8.44
C GLN A 229 -1.73 19.31 8.79
N ALA A 230 -0.90 18.49 9.45
CA ALA A 230 -1.30 17.16 9.91
C ALA A 230 -2.54 17.23 10.82
N GLU A 231 -2.52 18.13 11.83
CA GLU A 231 -3.67 18.39 12.71
C GLU A 231 -4.90 18.90 11.92
N ALA A 232 -4.70 19.86 11.02
CA ALA A 232 -5.78 20.46 10.25
C ALA A 232 -6.51 19.44 9.38
N TYR A 233 -5.75 18.62 8.63
CA TYR A 233 -6.33 17.62 7.74
C TYR A 233 -6.96 16.44 8.49
N ALA A 234 -6.37 15.96 9.58
CA ALA A 234 -6.98 14.96 10.44
C ALA A 234 -8.31 15.46 11.03
N SER A 235 -8.35 16.72 11.47
CA SER A 235 -9.55 17.35 12.05
C SER A 235 -10.69 17.44 11.06
N LYS A 236 -10.43 17.71 9.75
CA LYS A 236 -11.47 17.73 8.72
C LYS A 236 -12.27 16.42 8.67
N VAL A 237 -11.58 15.27 8.79
CA VAL A 237 -12.25 13.96 8.71
C VAL A 237 -12.89 13.58 10.04
N ILE A 238 -12.21 13.81 11.17
CA ILE A 238 -12.72 13.48 12.51
C ILE A 238 -14.00 14.25 12.84
N ALA A 239 -14.17 15.46 12.29
CA ALA A 239 -15.38 16.26 12.50
C ALA A 239 -16.62 15.69 11.78
N LEU A 240 -16.48 14.71 10.89
CA LEU A 240 -17.58 14.14 10.12
C LEU A 240 -18.26 13.03 10.91
N THR A 241 -19.58 13.06 11.02
CA THR A 241 -20.38 12.13 11.83
C THR A 241 -20.38 10.68 11.36
N ASN A 242 -20.04 10.46 10.09
CA ASN A 242 -19.96 9.15 9.46
C ASN A 242 -18.53 8.56 9.44
N TYR A 243 -17.59 9.17 10.15
CA TYR A 243 -16.25 8.67 10.42
C TYR A 243 -16.02 8.69 11.92
N LYS A 244 -15.99 7.53 12.57
CA LYS A 244 -15.90 7.44 14.03
C LYS A 244 -15.20 6.16 14.47
N LEU A 245 -14.65 6.20 15.65
CA LEU A 245 -14.16 5.02 16.36
C LEU A 245 -15.35 4.11 16.68
N VAL A 246 -15.40 2.91 16.08
CA VAL A 246 -16.50 1.96 16.36
C VAL A 246 -16.22 1.20 17.66
N LYS A 247 -17.27 0.88 18.41
CA LYS A 247 -17.19 0.16 19.69
C LYS A 247 -18.19 -1.01 19.69
N PRO A 248 -17.79 -2.19 20.19
CA PRO A 248 -16.47 -2.60 20.68
C PRO A 248 -15.38 -2.57 19.61
N PHE A 249 -14.11 -2.65 20.03
CA PHE A 249 -12.95 -2.55 19.13
C PHE A 249 -13.05 -3.45 17.88
N ASN A 250 -13.44 -4.69 18.06
CA ASN A 250 -13.50 -5.65 16.97
C ASN A 250 -14.66 -5.43 15.97
N SER A 251 -15.54 -4.46 16.20
CA SER A 251 -16.69 -4.20 15.30
C SER A 251 -16.28 -3.80 13.88
N PHE A 252 -15.05 -3.32 13.67
CA PHE A 252 -14.62 -2.95 12.33
C PHE A 252 -14.23 -4.18 11.45
N PHE A 253 -13.92 -5.34 12.07
CA PHE A 253 -13.50 -6.54 11.33
C PHE A 253 -14.31 -7.80 11.66
N ALA A 254 -14.86 -7.94 12.89
CA ALA A 254 -15.60 -9.11 13.32
C ALA A 254 -16.92 -9.30 12.53
N SER A 255 -17.44 -10.51 12.54
CA SER A 255 -18.73 -10.85 11.91
C SER A 255 -18.84 -10.43 10.43
N ASN A 256 -17.73 -10.50 9.71
CA ASN A 256 -17.60 -10.08 8.30
C ASN A 256 -17.90 -8.59 8.06
N ALA A 257 -17.69 -7.73 9.05
CA ALA A 257 -17.85 -6.28 8.89
C ALA A 257 -16.88 -5.71 7.83
N ARG A 258 -17.38 -4.84 6.99
CA ARG A 258 -16.64 -4.13 5.92
C ARG A 258 -17.17 -2.72 5.77
N GLY A 259 -16.34 -1.79 5.30
CA GLY A 259 -16.77 -0.43 5.02
C GLY A 259 -17.43 0.26 6.20
N THR A 260 -16.99 -0.05 7.42
CA THR A 260 -17.57 0.48 8.66
C THR A 260 -17.25 1.96 8.83
N ASP A 261 -17.88 2.62 9.80
CA ASP A 261 -17.57 4.02 10.13
C ASP A 261 -16.13 4.22 10.63
N GLU A 262 -15.44 3.15 11.02
CA GLU A 262 -14.00 3.16 11.36
C GLU A 262 -13.10 3.26 10.14
N SER A 263 -13.55 2.73 8.97
CA SER A 263 -12.76 2.75 7.76
C SER A 263 -12.86 4.10 7.04
N VAL A 264 -11.72 4.67 6.70
CA VAL A 264 -11.65 5.82 5.79
C VAL A 264 -11.37 5.36 4.37
N PHE A 265 -10.46 4.40 4.23
CA PHE A 265 -10.18 3.74 2.95
C PHE A 265 -9.69 2.31 3.20
N GLU A 266 -10.32 1.36 2.52
CA GLU A 266 -9.95 -0.05 2.56
C GLU A 266 -10.03 -0.65 1.17
N ILE A 267 -9.17 -1.64 0.89
CA ILE A 267 -9.19 -2.36 -0.38
C ILE A 267 -10.14 -3.54 -0.24
N PHE A 268 -11.09 -3.61 -1.18
CA PHE A 268 -12.05 -4.69 -1.28
C PHE A 268 -11.41 -5.92 -1.95
N TYR A 269 -11.70 -7.11 -1.43
CA TYR A 269 -11.36 -8.40 -2.03
C TYR A 269 -12.64 -9.22 -2.19
N ASN A 270 -12.84 -9.78 -3.39
CA ASN A 270 -14.01 -10.63 -3.67
C ASN A 270 -13.82 -12.06 -3.17
N GLY A 271 -12.58 -12.46 -2.84
CA GLY A 271 -12.23 -13.78 -2.32
C GLY A 271 -12.18 -14.89 -3.38
N THR A 272 -12.24 -14.55 -4.66
CA THR A 272 -12.16 -15.50 -5.80
C THR A 272 -11.02 -15.12 -6.76
N THR A 273 -11.15 -14.04 -7.48
CA THR A 273 -10.13 -13.50 -8.39
C THR A 273 -9.18 -12.54 -7.70
N GLU A 274 -9.67 -11.82 -6.70
CA GLU A 274 -8.90 -10.93 -5.85
C GLU A 274 -9.00 -11.46 -4.42
N VAL A 275 -7.89 -11.98 -3.91
CA VAL A 275 -7.81 -12.62 -2.59
C VAL A 275 -6.85 -11.86 -1.69
N ASN A 276 -7.22 -11.72 -0.44
CA ASN A 276 -6.31 -11.19 0.59
C ASN A 276 -5.46 -12.34 1.15
N ASN A 277 -4.24 -12.48 0.63
CA ASN A 277 -3.34 -13.57 0.99
C ASN A 277 -2.81 -13.49 2.43
N HIS A 278 -3.02 -12.38 3.15
CA HIS A 278 -2.68 -12.28 4.57
C HIS A 278 -3.33 -13.41 5.38
N ARG A 279 -4.58 -13.76 5.06
CA ARG A 279 -5.27 -14.85 5.73
C ARG A 279 -4.44 -16.15 5.76
N ASN A 280 -3.86 -16.53 4.63
CA ASN A 280 -3.05 -17.74 4.54
C ASN A 280 -1.83 -17.68 5.48
N GLN A 281 -1.22 -16.54 5.62
CA GLN A 281 -0.01 -16.37 6.44
C GLN A 281 -0.32 -16.33 7.95
N TRP A 282 -1.42 -15.70 8.33
CA TRP A 282 -1.80 -15.50 9.74
C TRP A 282 -2.54 -16.69 10.34
N GLN A 283 -3.46 -17.32 9.58
CA GLN A 283 -4.35 -18.36 10.10
C GLN A 283 -3.62 -19.69 10.28
N PRO A 284 -3.97 -20.50 11.32
CA PRO A 284 -3.42 -21.84 11.52
C PRO A 284 -3.97 -22.84 10.48
N GLN A 285 -3.34 -23.99 10.40
CA GLN A 285 -3.75 -25.07 9.48
C GLN A 285 -5.21 -25.52 9.72
N THR A 286 -5.67 -25.54 10.95
CA THR A 286 -7.07 -25.84 11.29
C THR A 286 -8.08 -24.90 10.65
N ASN A 287 -7.65 -23.68 10.33
CA ASN A 287 -8.46 -22.69 9.62
C ASN A 287 -8.08 -22.59 8.13
N GLY A 288 -7.26 -23.51 7.61
CA GLY A 288 -6.80 -23.53 6.21
C GLY A 288 -5.73 -22.50 5.87
N GLY A 289 -4.94 -22.05 6.85
CA GLY A 289 -3.76 -21.21 6.68
C GLY A 289 -2.46 -21.96 6.98
N THR A 290 -1.36 -21.21 7.05
CA THR A 290 -0.02 -21.77 7.31
C THR A 290 0.60 -21.26 8.62
N ARG A 291 0.04 -20.23 9.22
CA ARG A 291 0.53 -19.55 10.43
C ARG A 291 2.03 -19.24 10.35
N GLN A 292 2.52 -18.80 9.20
CA GLN A 292 3.93 -18.45 9.06
C GLN A 292 4.28 -17.13 9.74
N TRP A 293 3.31 -16.22 9.84
CA TRP A 293 3.40 -15.01 10.65
C TRP A 293 2.62 -15.22 11.94
N ALA A 294 3.26 -14.91 13.05
CA ALA A 294 2.61 -15.03 14.35
C ALA A 294 2.96 -13.81 15.23
N PRO A 295 2.04 -13.35 16.08
CA PRO A 295 2.40 -12.38 17.10
C PRO A 295 3.46 -13.00 18.02
N ASN A 296 4.49 -12.21 18.37
CA ASN A 296 5.48 -12.68 19.34
C ASN A 296 4.91 -12.57 20.78
N ASP A 297 5.62 -13.17 21.74
CA ASP A 297 5.14 -13.23 23.13
C ASP A 297 5.00 -11.84 23.77
N ILE A 298 5.81 -10.86 23.36
CA ILE A 298 5.72 -9.48 23.84
C ILE A 298 4.40 -8.85 23.39
N LEU A 299 4.08 -8.92 22.09
CA LEU A 299 2.82 -8.39 21.59
C LEU A 299 1.62 -9.09 22.20
N VAL A 300 1.67 -10.43 22.32
CA VAL A 300 0.61 -11.21 22.97
C VAL A 300 0.41 -10.74 24.42
N GLY A 301 1.49 -10.51 25.16
CA GLY A 301 1.45 -9.97 26.52
C GLY A 301 0.78 -8.59 26.57
N LEU A 302 1.16 -7.69 25.66
CA LEU A 302 0.58 -6.33 25.57
C LEU A 302 -0.92 -6.38 25.23
N LEU A 303 -1.33 -7.16 24.25
CA LEU A 303 -2.73 -7.26 23.81
C LEU A 303 -3.64 -7.90 24.87
N ASN A 304 -3.15 -8.87 25.65
CA ASN A 304 -3.92 -9.53 26.70
C ASN A 304 -3.83 -8.79 28.07
N ASN A 305 -3.02 -7.77 28.19
CA ASN A 305 -3.03 -6.90 29.35
C ASN A 305 -4.19 -5.90 29.27
N THR A 306 -5.18 -6.03 30.13
CA THR A 306 -6.39 -5.19 30.11
C THR A 306 -6.10 -3.70 30.25
N ALA A 307 -5.00 -3.31 30.91
CA ALA A 307 -4.61 -1.91 31.09
C ALA A 307 -3.89 -1.32 29.83
N ILE A 308 -3.48 -2.16 28.86
CA ILE A 308 -2.75 -1.76 27.65
C ILE A 308 -3.54 -2.12 26.40
N GLY A 309 -3.86 -3.38 26.21
CA GLY A 309 -4.56 -3.90 25.03
C GLY A 309 -6.07 -3.73 25.11
N GLY A 310 -6.64 -3.93 26.29
CA GLY A 310 -8.09 -3.89 26.46
C GLY A 310 -8.80 -4.90 25.55
N THR A 311 -9.83 -4.44 24.83
CA THR A 311 -10.59 -5.27 23.87
C THR A 311 -9.82 -5.55 22.56
N ARG A 312 -8.62 -5.03 22.38
CA ARG A 312 -7.69 -5.40 21.27
C ARG A 312 -7.14 -6.81 21.42
N SER A 313 -7.30 -7.46 22.57
CA SER A 313 -7.03 -8.90 22.73
C SER A 313 -7.72 -9.78 21.67
N THR A 314 -8.80 -9.29 21.07
CA THR A 314 -9.51 -9.94 19.96
C THR A 314 -8.70 -10.05 18.66
N LEU A 315 -7.59 -9.29 18.53
CA LEU A 315 -6.66 -9.39 17.40
C LEU A 315 -5.85 -10.68 17.40
N VAL A 316 -5.80 -11.41 18.52
CA VAL A 316 -5.05 -12.66 18.63
C VAL A 316 -5.94 -13.79 19.15
N ALA A 317 -5.66 -14.99 18.70
CA ALA A 317 -6.36 -16.20 19.17
C ALA A 317 -5.39 -17.37 19.24
N LYS A 318 -5.81 -18.48 19.87
CA LYS A 318 -5.03 -19.72 19.95
C LYS A 318 -5.60 -20.82 19.07
N ASP A 319 -4.72 -21.57 18.46
CA ASP A 319 -5.08 -22.79 17.74
C ASP A 319 -5.24 -24.00 18.69
N ASN A 320 -5.57 -25.15 18.12
CA ASN A 320 -5.75 -26.40 18.87
C ASN A 320 -4.45 -26.95 19.49
N GLN A 321 -3.29 -26.40 19.13
CA GLN A 321 -1.98 -26.69 19.72
C GLN A 321 -1.56 -25.62 20.75
N ASN A 322 -2.48 -24.75 21.15
CA ASN A 322 -2.26 -23.65 22.09
C ASN A 322 -1.25 -22.58 21.60
N ARG A 323 -1.04 -22.47 20.27
CA ARG A 323 -0.14 -21.50 19.65
C ARG A 323 -0.92 -20.23 19.25
N TRP A 324 -0.38 -19.06 19.55
CA TRP A 324 -0.98 -17.78 19.18
C TRP A 324 -0.90 -17.53 17.67
N TYR A 325 -1.95 -16.95 17.10
CA TYR A 325 -2.03 -16.48 15.72
C TYR A 325 -2.77 -15.14 15.61
N GLY A 326 -2.53 -14.40 14.52
CA GLY A 326 -3.22 -13.15 14.24
C GLY A 326 -4.62 -13.39 13.68
N ASN A 327 -5.62 -12.67 14.20
CA ASN A 327 -7.04 -12.91 13.92
C ASN A 327 -7.75 -11.73 13.21
N LEU A 328 -6.98 -10.79 12.63
CA LEU A 328 -7.56 -9.70 11.84
C LEU A 328 -8.04 -10.19 10.45
N TYR A 329 -7.26 -11.06 9.82
CA TYR A 329 -7.52 -11.64 8.50
C TYR A 329 -7.93 -13.11 8.65
N TYR A 330 -9.24 -13.40 8.66
CA TYR A 330 -9.74 -14.74 9.01
C TYR A 330 -10.81 -15.31 8.07
N ARG A 331 -11.41 -14.49 7.19
CA ARG A 331 -12.58 -14.90 6.39
C ARG A 331 -12.25 -16.00 5.39
N THR A 332 -13.24 -16.87 5.16
CA THR A 332 -13.22 -17.88 4.11
C THR A 332 -14.38 -17.58 3.15
N PRO A 333 -14.15 -17.37 1.86
CA PRO A 333 -12.85 -17.24 1.20
C PRO A 333 -12.04 -16.01 1.69
N ALA A 334 -10.76 -15.92 1.32
CA ALA A 334 -9.84 -14.86 1.76
C ALA A 334 -10.25 -13.46 1.25
N SER A 335 -11.25 -12.88 1.89
CA SER A 335 -11.93 -11.65 1.47
C SER A 335 -11.96 -10.57 2.55
N ASP A 336 -11.09 -10.68 3.58
CA ASP A 336 -10.88 -9.58 4.53
C ASP A 336 -10.35 -8.37 3.78
N PRO A 337 -10.83 -7.14 4.07
CA PRO A 337 -10.27 -5.95 3.44
C PRO A 337 -8.84 -5.67 3.94
N SER A 338 -8.02 -5.03 3.12
CA SER A 338 -6.80 -4.38 3.61
C SER A 338 -7.14 -2.96 4.03
N TYR A 339 -6.94 -2.68 5.31
CA TYR A 339 -7.21 -1.35 5.88
C TYR A 339 -6.05 -0.41 5.54
N ILE A 340 -6.31 0.62 4.73
CA ILE A 340 -5.29 1.58 4.30
C ILE A 340 -5.24 2.75 5.26
N ILE A 341 -6.41 3.30 5.61
CA ILE A 341 -6.53 4.38 6.59
C ILE A 341 -7.77 4.11 7.45
N ARG A 342 -7.59 4.05 8.77
CA ARG A 342 -8.67 3.99 9.75
C ARG A 342 -8.78 5.29 10.54
N VAL A 343 -9.97 5.57 11.06
CA VAL A 343 -10.24 6.75 11.88
C VAL A 343 -9.31 6.81 13.11
N ALA A 344 -8.99 5.66 13.71
CA ALA A 344 -8.04 5.58 14.82
C ALA A 344 -6.68 6.18 14.47
N GLU A 345 -6.22 6.00 13.23
CA GLU A 345 -4.97 6.61 12.78
C GLU A 345 -5.05 8.14 12.77
N LEU A 346 -6.17 8.70 12.31
CA LEU A 346 -6.34 10.15 12.27
C LEU A 346 -6.36 10.78 13.66
N TYR A 347 -6.97 10.10 14.65
CA TYR A 347 -6.88 10.52 16.04
C TYR A 347 -5.42 10.51 16.54
N LEU A 348 -4.66 9.44 16.26
CA LEU A 348 -3.27 9.34 16.71
C LEU A 348 -2.31 10.23 15.93
N ILE A 349 -2.59 10.52 14.64
CA ILE A 349 -1.90 11.59 13.89
C ILE A 349 -2.15 12.95 14.53
N ARG A 350 -3.40 13.26 14.87
CA ARG A 350 -3.76 14.53 15.48
C ARG A 350 -3.19 14.66 16.88
N ALA A 351 -3.21 13.60 17.66
CA ALA A 351 -2.58 13.56 18.98
C ALA A 351 -1.08 13.86 18.90
N GLU A 352 -0.36 13.19 18.00
CA GLU A 352 1.08 13.44 17.81
C GLU A 352 1.35 14.86 17.32
N ALA A 353 0.59 15.32 16.33
CA ALA A 353 0.74 16.68 15.80
C ALA A 353 0.49 17.75 16.87
N ARG A 354 -0.51 17.57 17.73
CA ARG A 354 -0.82 18.45 18.87
C ARG A 354 0.26 18.42 19.93
N ALA A 355 0.74 17.22 20.30
CA ALA A 355 1.84 17.06 21.25
C ALA A 355 3.11 17.79 20.76
N ARG A 356 3.46 17.66 19.46
CA ARG A 356 4.59 18.37 18.85
C ARG A 356 4.42 19.91 18.80
N GLN A 357 3.20 20.40 18.88
CA GLN A 357 2.86 21.82 18.97
C GLN A 357 2.66 22.32 20.41
N ASP A 358 2.99 21.50 21.40
CA ASP A 358 2.82 21.78 22.82
C ASP A 358 1.35 21.97 23.28
N LYS A 359 0.38 21.43 22.48
CA LYS A 359 -1.05 21.38 22.79
C LYS A 359 -1.35 20.10 23.56
N LEU A 360 -0.80 19.96 24.77
CA LEU A 360 -0.71 18.69 25.50
C LEU A 360 -2.07 18.14 25.93
N GLU A 361 -2.98 18.98 26.40
CA GLU A 361 -4.34 18.58 26.80
C GLU A 361 -5.13 18.02 25.62
N ASP A 362 -5.09 18.70 24.48
CA ASP A 362 -5.76 18.26 23.26
C ASP A 362 -5.15 16.97 22.70
N ALA A 363 -3.83 16.80 22.81
CA ALA A 363 -3.13 15.59 22.42
C ALA A 363 -3.57 14.38 23.27
N LEU A 364 -3.67 14.57 24.59
CA LEU A 364 -4.17 13.56 25.52
C LEU A 364 -5.64 13.21 25.25
N ALA A 365 -6.48 14.19 24.94
CA ALA A 365 -7.87 13.95 24.61
C ALA A 365 -8.01 13.02 23.40
N ASP A 366 -7.24 13.23 22.34
CA ASP A 366 -7.25 12.37 21.16
C ASP A 366 -6.69 10.96 21.44
N LEU A 367 -5.58 10.86 22.17
CA LEU A 367 -5.02 9.59 22.62
C LEU A 367 -6.05 8.80 23.44
N ASN A 368 -6.69 9.45 24.40
CA ASN A 368 -7.66 8.83 25.30
C ASN A 368 -8.96 8.44 24.59
N ALA A 369 -9.34 9.12 23.51
CA ALA A 369 -10.46 8.68 22.69
C ALA A 369 -10.22 7.29 22.09
N VAL A 370 -8.99 7.01 21.60
CA VAL A 370 -8.60 5.71 21.06
C VAL A 370 -8.52 4.65 22.17
N ARG A 371 -7.96 5.00 23.33
CA ARG A 371 -7.86 4.13 24.50
C ARG A 371 -9.24 3.73 25.03
N SER A 372 -10.11 4.71 25.27
CA SER A 372 -11.48 4.50 25.77
C SER A 372 -12.32 3.64 24.82
N ARG A 373 -12.12 3.76 23.47
CA ARG A 373 -12.78 2.90 22.50
C ARG A 373 -12.40 1.42 22.71
N ALA A 374 -11.18 1.14 23.11
CA ALA A 374 -10.69 -0.20 23.40
C ALA A 374 -10.87 -0.64 24.86
N ASP A 375 -11.66 0.09 25.65
CA ASP A 375 -11.89 -0.15 27.08
C ASP A 375 -10.59 -0.11 27.92
N VAL A 376 -9.65 0.75 27.53
CA VAL A 376 -8.41 1.03 28.27
C VAL A 376 -8.55 2.35 29.00
N VAL A 377 -8.05 2.41 30.25
CA VAL A 377 -8.08 3.62 31.08
C VAL A 377 -7.27 4.75 30.45
N ASP A 378 -7.63 5.98 30.73
CA ASP A 378 -6.95 7.17 30.25
C ASP A 378 -5.45 7.17 30.60
N SER A 379 -4.64 7.75 29.71
CA SER A 379 -3.22 7.95 29.96
C SER A 379 -3.01 9.04 31.00
N ASN A 380 -2.05 8.84 31.90
CA ASN A 380 -1.59 9.82 32.86
C ASN A 380 -0.30 10.54 32.45
N ALA A 381 0.10 10.43 31.17
CA ALA A 381 1.26 11.15 30.62
C ALA A 381 1.07 12.66 30.80
N ALA A 382 2.12 13.36 31.26
CA ALA A 382 2.00 14.77 31.61
C ALA A 382 2.93 15.68 30.79
N THR A 383 4.07 15.16 30.35
CA THR A 383 5.02 15.94 29.54
C THR A 383 4.88 15.61 28.04
N GLN A 384 5.36 16.48 27.18
CA GLN A 384 5.39 16.24 25.73
C GLN A 384 6.06 14.89 25.42
N THR A 385 7.19 14.60 26.02
CA THR A 385 7.95 13.35 25.83
C THR A 385 7.12 12.13 26.24
N ASP A 386 6.47 12.17 27.41
CA ASP A 386 5.65 11.06 27.92
C ASP A 386 4.43 10.84 27.01
N ILE A 387 3.81 11.92 26.52
CA ILE A 387 2.65 11.84 25.62
C ILE A 387 3.05 11.25 24.27
N LEU A 388 4.17 11.66 23.70
CA LEU A 388 4.67 11.10 22.45
C LEU A 388 5.00 9.62 22.58
N LEU A 389 5.61 9.20 23.69
CA LEU A 389 5.86 7.79 23.99
C LEU A 389 4.55 7.00 24.19
N ALA A 390 3.57 7.60 24.87
CA ALA A 390 2.26 6.99 25.06
C ALA A 390 1.54 6.80 23.70
N ILE A 391 1.63 7.78 22.80
CA ILE A 391 1.09 7.67 21.43
C ILE A 391 1.81 6.57 20.63
N GLU A 392 3.14 6.47 20.71
CA GLU A 392 3.92 5.39 20.06
C GLU A 392 3.44 4.02 20.54
N ASN A 393 3.29 3.84 21.86
CA ASN A 393 2.83 2.60 22.47
C ASN A 393 1.38 2.28 22.11
N GLU A 394 0.50 3.29 22.05
CA GLU A 394 -0.88 3.11 21.62
C GLU A 394 -0.97 2.68 20.17
N ARG A 395 -0.20 3.32 19.25
CA ARG A 395 -0.10 2.91 17.84
C ARG A 395 0.38 1.47 17.69
N ARG A 396 1.32 1.03 18.53
CA ARG A 396 1.85 -0.34 18.54
C ARG A 396 0.77 -1.40 18.75
N VAL A 397 -0.14 -1.18 19.69
CA VAL A 397 -1.22 -2.15 20.01
C VAL A 397 -2.48 -1.93 19.15
N GLU A 398 -2.77 -0.70 18.78
CA GLU A 398 -3.91 -0.35 17.92
C GLU A 398 -3.76 -0.94 16.50
N PHE A 399 -2.56 -0.87 15.93
CA PHE A 399 -2.25 -1.33 14.58
C PHE A 399 -1.37 -2.59 14.58
N ALA A 400 -1.53 -3.45 15.59
CA ALA A 400 -0.64 -4.59 15.84
C ALA A 400 -0.45 -5.54 14.65
N LEU A 401 -1.49 -5.71 13.82
CA LEU A 401 -1.48 -6.59 12.63
C LEU A 401 -1.63 -5.80 11.32
N GLU A 402 -1.35 -4.51 11.35
CA GLU A 402 -1.36 -3.58 10.21
C GLU A 402 0.07 -3.03 9.97
N PRO A 403 0.43 -2.56 8.78
CA PRO A 403 1.81 -2.25 8.41
C PRO A 403 2.28 -0.88 8.92
N HIS A 404 2.10 -0.56 10.20
CA HIS A 404 2.45 0.74 10.76
C HIS A 404 3.77 0.74 11.53
N ARG A 405 4.05 -0.30 12.33
CA ARG A 405 5.09 -0.28 13.37
C ARG A 405 6.49 0.07 12.84
N TRP A 406 6.94 -0.57 11.76
CA TRP A 406 8.23 -0.27 11.13
C TRP A 406 8.33 1.19 10.71
N PHE A 407 7.36 1.64 9.91
CA PHE A 407 7.34 2.99 9.38
C PHE A 407 7.22 4.06 10.48
N ASP A 408 6.50 3.77 11.55
CA ASP A 408 6.42 4.66 12.71
C ASP A 408 7.77 4.82 13.41
N LEU A 409 8.47 3.71 13.66
CA LEU A 409 9.79 3.73 14.29
C LEU A 409 10.83 4.46 13.44
N VAL A 410 10.81 4.24 12.13
CA VAL A 410 11.74 4.91 11.20
C VAL A 410 11.48 6.42 11.17
N ARG A 411 10.22 6.86 10.94
CA ARG A 411 9.90 8.30 10.82
C ARG A 411 10.09 9.09 12.12
N THR A 412 10.00 8.42 13.27
CA THR A 412 10.20 9.07 14.58
C THR A 412 11.65 9.00 15.07
N GLY A 413 12.55 8.35 14.30
CA GLY A 413 13.95 8.15 14.69
C GLY A 413 14.13 7.18 15.87
N ARG A 414 13.17 6.29 16.10
CA ARG A 414 13.16 5.35 17.23
C ARG A 414 13.62 3.93 16.84
N ALA A 415 13.82 3.69 15.53
CA ALA A 415 14.14 2.34 15.04
C ALA A 415 15.46 1.81 15.62
N ASP A 416 16.50 2.64 15.72
CA ASP A 416 17.81 2.25 16.25
C ASP A 416 17.70 1.76 17.70
N GLU A 417 16.98 2.51 18.54
CA GLU A 417 16.82 2.19 19.97
C GLU A 417 15.92 0.97 20.17
N VAL A 418 14.78 0.91 19.48
CA VAL A 418 13.75 -0.12 19.71
C VAL A 418 14.12 -1.46 19.07
N LEU A 419 14.73 -1.41 17.86
CA LEU A 419 15.04 -2.59 17.05
C LEU A 419 16.53 -2.97 17.09
N ASN A 420 17.34 -2.20 17.81
CA ASN A 420 18.79 -2.41 17.92
C ASN A 420 19.51 -2.42 16.54
N ILE A 421 19.08 -1.51 15.64
CA ILE A 421 19.69 -1.35 14.32
C ILE A 421 20.89 -0.41 14.47
N THR A 422 22.09 -0.92 14.21
CA THR A 422 23.35 -0.17 14.33
C THR A 422 23.80 0.49 13.02
N GLU A 423 23.24 0.05 11.91
CA GLU A 423 23.59 0.50 10.54
C GLU A 423 22.44 1.32 9.98
N SER A 424 22.54 2.66 10.04
CA SER A 424 21.45 3.58 9.68
C SER A 424 20.97 3.45 8.22
N PHE A 425 21.81 2.96 7.29
CA PHE A 425 21.39 2.71 5.92
C PHE A 425 20.25 1.68 5.83
N ARG A 426 20.12 0.77 6.82
CA ARG A 426 19.06 -0.24 6.86
C ARG A 426 17.66 0.30 7.19
N LEU A 427 17.55 1.60 7.48
CA LEU A 427 16.26 2.26 7.69
C LEU A 427 15.49 2.49 6.37
N VAL A 428 16.14 2.32 5.24
CA VAL A 428 15.53 2.19 3.91
C VAL A 428 15.90 0.84 3.31
N LEU A 429 15.05 0.29 2.45
CA LEU A 429 15.33 -0.98 1.80
C LEU A 429 16.25 -0.81 0.57
N PRO A 430 16.99 -1.85 0.18
CA PRO A 430 17.76 -1.82 -1.07
C PRO A 430 16.82 -1.76 -2.28
N ILE A 431 17.24 -1.07 -3.33
CA ILE A 431 16.59 -1.18 -4.63
C ILE A 431 16.72 -2.64 -5.10
N PRO A 432 15.64 -3.26 -5.60
CA PRO A 432 15.69 -4.66 -6.03
C PRO A 432 16.79 -4.92 -7.05
N ALA A 433 17.49 -6.05 -6.91
CA ALA A 433 18.60 -6.42 -7.76
C ALA A 433 18.20 -6.49 -9.25
N ASP A 434 16.98 -6.94 -9.56
CA ASP A 434 16.45 -6.99 -10.91
C ASP A 434 16.37 -5.59 -11.53
N GLN A 435 15.98 -4.57 -10.76
CA GLN A 435 15.95 -3.19 -11.23
C GLN A 435 17.36 -2.65 -11.52
N ILE A 436 18.32 -2.95 -10.63
CA ILE A 436 19.72 -2.55 -10.84
C ILE A 436 20.31 -3.27 -12.07
N LEU A 437 19.91 -4.52 -12.31
CA LEU A 437 20.39 -5.29 -13.46
C LEU A 437 19.89 -4.70 -14.81
N ILE A 438 18.65 -4.17 -14.81
CA ILE A 438 18.04 -3.58 -15.99
C ILE A 438 18.56 -2.14 -16.22
N ASP A 439 18.63 -1.32 -15.19
CA ASP A 439 18.84 0.13 -15.28
C ASP A 439 20.03 0.62 -14.44
N GLY A 440 20.96 -0.24 -14.04
CA GLY A 440 22.03 0.05 -13.07
C GLY A 440 22.99 1.17 -13.44
N ASP A 441 23.04 1.58 -14.71
CA ASP A 441 23.81 2.76 -15.14
C ASP A 441 23.08 4.06 -14.73
N VAL A 442 21.76 4.03 -14.57
CA VAL A 442 20.89 5.17 -14.30
C VAL A 442 20.32 5.10 -12.86
N VAL A 443 19.77 3.95 -12.48
CA VAL A 443 19.20 3.70 -11.15
C VAL A 443 20.28 3.13 -10.24
N LYS A 444 20.86 3.95 -9.39
CA LYS A 444 21.91 3.52 -8.45
C LYS A 444 21.30 2.90 -7.19
N GLN A 445 22.00 1.92 -6.62
CA GLN A 445 21.63 1.30 -5.35
C GLN A 445 21.61 2.34 -4.23
N ASN A 446 20.87 2.08 -3.16
CA ASN A 446 20.95 2.86 -1.93
C ASN A 446 22.29 2.63 -1.24
N ASP A 447 22.81 3.68 -0.60
CA ASP A 447 24.09 3.62 0.10
C ASP A 447 24.10 2.49 1.15
N GLY A 448 25.20 1.76 1.22
CA GLY A 448 25.37 0.65 2.17
C GLY A 448 24.97 -0.74 1.66
N TYR A 449 24.31 -0.80 0.47
CA TYR A 449 23.89 -2.07 -0.16
C TYR A 449 24.71 -2.44 -1.39
#